data_778924dde54ba9514ede7f3f87f98141
#
_entry.id   778924dde54ba9514ede7f3f87f98141
#
_cell.length_a   1.000
_cell.length_b   1.000
_cell.length_c   1.000
_cell.angle_alpha   90.00
_cell.angle_beta   90.00
_cell.angle_gamma   90.00
#
_symmetry.space_group_name_H-M   'P 1'
#
loop_
_entity.id
_entity.type
_entity.pdbx_description
1 polymer ?
#
loop_
_entity_poly.entity_id
_entity_poly.type
_entity_poly.pdbx_seq_one_letter_code
_entity_poly.pdbx_strand_id
1 'polypeptide(L)'
;MFYALRGLVLSAILLGTTAGAQAQQPGGTDSVTLPGERGVAPPYGPPITLAQAERAIVAARTEAARLKSGEIAIAVADTHGELVAFVRMDDTAIHSILYAQLKARAAARVRRFTATPPPEIAAAVATTPDFVGTPGGVPIVVHGKTIGAIGVSGAEDADLAIAEAAAKAVAAAG
;
A
#
# COMPACT_ATOMS: atom_id res chain seq x y z
N MET A 1 -22.19 -0.03 90.53
CA MET A 1 -21.20 -1.04 90.93
C MET A 1 -21.19 -2.10 89.88
N PHE A 2 -19.99 -2.41 89.42
CA PHE A 2 -19.60 -3.42 88.45
C PHE A 2 -19.43 -3.00 86.97
N TYR A 3 -18.28 -2.75 86.66
CA TYR A 3 -17.19 -3.12 85.84
C TYR A 3 -17.50 -3.44 84.36
N ALA A 4 -16.86 -2.62 83.54
CA ALA A 4 -16.64 -2.78 82.12
C ALA A 4 -15.79 -3.98 81.80
N LEU A 5 -16.03 -4.59 80.61
CA LEU A 5 -14.98 -5.31 79.89
C LEU A 5 -15.08 -4.92 78.43
N ARG A 6 -14.05 -4.22 78.00
CA ARG A 6 -13.81 -3.83 76.62
C ARG A 6 -13.28 -5.03 75.86
N GLY A 7 -14.00 -5.54 74.92
CA GLY A 7 -13.51 -6.50 73.95
C GLY A 7 -12.98 -5.74 72.74
N LEU A 8 -11.67 -5.83 72.53
CA LEU A 8 -10.98 -5.29 71.37
C LEU A 8 -11.18 -6.27 70.18
N VAL A 9 -11.97 -5.89 69.19
CA VAL A 9 -12.11 -6.65 67.97
C VAL A 9 -11.05 -6.13 66.96
N LEU A 10 -10.00 -6.92 66.78
CA LEU A 10 -9.03 -6.71 65.67
C LEU A 10 -9.72 -7.09 64.35
N SER A 11 -10.09 -6.11 63.55
CA SER A 11 -10.50 -6.33 62.17
C SER A 11 -9.24 -6.51 61.32
N ALA A 12 -8.97 -7.74 60.93
CA ALA A 12 -7.97 -8.04 59.92
C ALA A 12 -8.54 -7.66 58.53
N ILE A 13 -7.97 -6.61 57.97
CA ILE A 13 -8.24 -6.23 56.55
C ILE A 13 -7.46 -7.18 55.65
N LEU A 14 -8.14 -8.16 55.05
CA LEU A 14 -7.57 -8.93 53.96
C LEU A 14 -7.50 -8.02 52.70
N LEU A 15 -6.30 -7.56 52.36
CA LEU A 15 -6.03 -7.03 51.02
C LEU A 15 -6.08 -8.19 50.04
N GLY A 16 -7.23 -8.34 49.38
CA GLY A 16 -7.37 -9.19 48.23
C GLY A 16 -6.64 -8.55 47.06
N THR A 17 -5.47 -9.07 46.68
CA THR A 17 -4.85 -8.78 45.40
C THR A 17 -5.68 -9.41 44.29
N THR A 18 -6.54 -8.61 43.65
CA THR A 18 -7.14 -9.02 42.39
C THR A 18 -6.05 -9.06 41.34
N ALA A 19 -5.54 -10.26 41.06
CA ALA A 19 -4.77 -10.50 39.85
C ALA A 19 -5.69 -10.22 38.67
N GLY A 20 -5.53 -9.05 38.05
CA GLY A 20 -6.16 -8.72 36.80
C GLY A 20 -5.70 -9.75 35.76
N ALA A 21 -6.60 -10.64 35.37
CA ALA A 21 -6.40 -11.46 34.20
C ALA A 21 -6.31 -10.50 33.01
N GLN A 22 -5.10 -10.17 32.59
CA GLN A 22 -4.88 -9.59 31.28
C GLN A 22 -5.35 -10.64 30.27
N ALA A 23 -6.50 -10.35 29.62
CA ALA A 23 -6.90 -11.09 28.46
C ALA A 23 -5.76 -10.99 27.45
N GLN A 24 -5.04 -12.09 27.27
CA GLN A 24 -4.10 -12.26 26.18
C GLN A 24 -4.90 -12.06 24.91
N GLN A 25 -4.66 -10.94 24.23
CA GLN A 25 -5.15 -10.78 22.85
C GLN A 25 -4.61 -11.97 22.05
N PRO A 26 -5.45 -12.68 21.31
CA PRO A 26 -4.99 -13.75 20.45
C PRO A 26 -3.91 -13.18 19.55
N GLY A 27 -2.81 -13.91 19.48
CA GLY A 27 -1.56 -13.53 18.85
C GLY A 27 -1.74 -12.85 17.52
N GLY A 28 -0.81 -11.93 17.25
CA GLY A 28 -0.81 -11.01 16.14
C GLY A 28 -1.45 -11.55 14.89
N THR A 29 -2.41 -10.81 14.38
CA THR A 29 -2.70 -10.82 12.95
C THR A 29 -1.39 -10.46 12.30
N ASP A 30 -0.69 -11.46 11.74
CA ASP A 30 0.38 -11.20 10.81
C ASP A 30 -0.24 -10.33 9.73
N SER A 31 0.01 -9.04 9.83
CA SER A 31 -0.47 -8.07 8.84
C SER A 31 0.05 -8.55 7.51
N VAL A 32 -0.83 -8.92 6.59
CA VAL A 32 -0.45 -9.29 5.25
C VAL A 32 0.29 -8.09 4.67
N THR A 33 1.61 -8.14 4.73
CA THR A 33 2.47 -7.08 4.22
C THR A 33 2.65 -7.33 2.74
N LEU A 34 2.09 -6.46 1.93
CA LEU A 34 2.34 -6.52 0.49
C LEU A 34 3.84 -6.30 0.23
N PRO A 35 4.44 -7.00 -0.76
CA PRO A 35 5.84 -6.82 -1.10
C PRO A 35 6.16 -5.33 -1.32
N GLY A 36 7.22 -4.85 -0.68
CA GLY A 36 7.74 -3.49 -0.84
C GLY A 36 7.55 -2.55 0.35
N GLU A 37 6.64 -2.81 1.31
CA GLU A 37 6.49 -1.91 2.45
C GLU A 37 6.12 -2.60 3.76
N ARG A 38 7.06 -2.54 4.70
CA ARG A 38 6.82 -2.77 6.12
C ARG A 38 6.68 -1.39 6.77
N GLY A 39 5.47 -0.98 7.09
CA GLY A 39 5.27 0.29 7.80
C GLY A 39 3.94 0.99 7.50
N VAL A 40 3.78 2.17 8.09
CA VAL A 40 2.64 3.06 7.85
C VAL A 40 2.76 3.64 6.44
N ALA A 41 1.69 3.54 5.65
CA ALA A 41 1.68 4.13 4.31
C ALA A 41 1.93 5.64 4.39
N PRO A 42 2.75 6.23 3.49
CA PRO A 42 3.02 7.65 3.48
C PRO A 42 1.72 8.47 3.40
N PRO A 43 1.60 9.61 4.11
CA PRO A 43 0.42 10.47 4.00
C PRO A 43 0.25 10.99 2.58
N TYR A 44 -0.97 11.41 2.22
CA TYR A 44 -1.20 12.06 0.95
C TYR A 44 -0.57 13.47 0.91
N GLY A 45 0.01 13.79 -0.24
CA GLY A 45 0.49 15.12 -0.60
C GLY A 45 -0.42 15.80 -1.63
N PRO A 46 0.04 16.92 -2.23
CA PRO A 46 -0.65 17.51 -3.37
C PRO A 46 -0.68 16.51 -4.54
N PRO A 47 -1.73 16.52 -5.37
CA PRO A 47 -1.80 15.64 -6.53
C PRO A 47 -0.63 15.85 -7.50
N ILE A 48 -0.18 14.78 -8.13
CA ILE A 48 0.85 14.81 -9.16
C ILE A 48 0.44 15.73 -10.31
N THR A 49 1.37 16.56 -10.77
CA THR A 49 1.15 17.41 -11.94
C THR A 49 1.32 16.62 -13.24
N LEU A 50 0.75 17.13 -14.36
CA LEU A 50 0.95 16.52 -15.68
C LEU A 50 2.43 16.42 -16.03
N ALA A 51 3.23 17.46 -15.76
CA ALA A 51 4.67 17.44 -16.04
C ALA A 51 5.42 16.36 -15.25
N GLN A 52 5.01 16.06 -14.02
CA GLN A 52 5.55 14.96 -13.23
C GLN A 52 5.10 13.60 -13.79
N ALA A 53 3.84 13.48 -14.20
CA ALA A 53 3.31 12.27 -14.81
C ALA A 53 4.01 11.94 -16.14
N GLU A 54 4.26 12.94 -16.98
CA GLU A 54 5.01 12.79 -18.22
C GLU A 54 6.46 12.33 -17.98
N ARG A 55 7.13 12.85 -16.94
CA ARG A 55 8.46 12.36 -16.52
C ARG A 55 8.42 10.88 -16.11
N ALA A 56 7.38 10.49 -15.35
CA ALA A 56 7.20 9.08 -15.00
C ALA A 56 7.06 8.18 -16.23
N ILE A 57 6.26 8.61 -17.20
CA ILE A 57 6.07 7.88 -18.47
C ILE A 57 7.38 7.75 -19.25
N VAL A 58 8.15 8.84 -19.36
CA VAL A 58 9.47 8.81 -20.05
C VAL A 58 10.41 7.83 -19.36
N ALA A 59 10.50 7.86 -18.03
CA ALA A 59 11.34 6.95 -17.26
C ALA A 59 10.88 5.49 -17.40
N ALA A 60 9.57 5.23 -17.37
CA ALA A 60 9.02 3.90 -17.58
C ALA A 60 9.38 3.34 -18.96
N ARG A 61 9.22 4.14 -20.02
CA ARG A 61 9.59 3.74 -21.38
C ARG A 61 11.09 3.47 -21.53
N THR A 62 11.92 4.28 -20.88
CA THR A 62 13.38 4.09 -20.88
C THR A 62 13.75 2.77 -20.22
N GLU A 63 13.17 2.46 -19.08
CA GLU A 63 13.43 1.21 -18.39
C GLU A 63 12.88 0.00 -19.14
N ALA A 64 11.69 0.12 -19.72
CA ALA A 64 11.11 -0.91 -20.58
C ALA A 64 12.03 -1.24 -21.77
N ALA A 65 12.56 -0.23 -22.42
CA ALA A 65 13.52 -0.42 -23.52
C ALA A 65 14.81 -1.12 -23.04
N ARG A 66 15.33 -0.75 -21.87
CA ARG A 66 16.49 -1.39 -21.25
C ARG A 66 16.24 -2.87 -20.96
N LEU A 67 15.03 -3.21 -20.52
CA LEU A 67 14.60 -4.58 -20.21
C LEU A 67 14.09 -5.35 -21.43
N LYS A 68 14.04 -4.71 -22.62
CA LYS A 68 13.50 -5.27 -23.87
C LYS A 68 12.02 -5.71 -23.73
N SER A 69 11.24 -4.92 -23.00
CA SER A 69 9.83 -5.15 -22.70
C SER A 69 8.99 -3.99 -23.24
N GLY A 70 8.94 -3.84 -24.57
CA GLY A 70 8.37 -2.67 -25.23
C GLY A 70 6.85 -2.66 -25.42
N GLU A 71 6.17 -3.79 -25.22
CA GLU A 71 4.73 -3.96 -25.53
C GLU A 71 3.87 -3.71 -24.27
N ILE A 72 3.97 -2.49 -23.72
CA ILE A 72 3.36 -2.16 -22.42
C ILE A 72 2.37 -0.99 -22.49
N ALA A 73 1.43 -0.99 -21.57
CA ALA A 73 0.63 0.16 -21.20
C ALA A 73 1.14 0.76 -19.89
N ILE A 74 1.16 2.10 -19.82
CA ILE A 74 1.62 2.87 -18.68
C ILE A 74 0.53 3.87 -18.32
N ALA A 75 0.08 3.87 -17.07
CA ALA A 75 -0.89 4.81 -16.53
C ALA A 75 -0.31 5.54 -15.33
N VAL A 76 -0.57 6.83 -15.21
CA VAL A 76 -0.27 7.63 -14.02
C VAL A 76 -1.56 8.20 -13.49
N ALA A 77 -1.83 7.96 -12.20
CA ALA A 77 -3.00 8.45 -11.49
C ALA A 77 -2.59 9.43 -10.38
N ASP A 78 -3.48 10.35 -10.05
CA ASP A 78 -3.32 11.28 -8.93
C ASP A 78 -3.58 10.61 -7.57
N THR A 79 -3.62 11.40 -6.49
CA THR A 79 -3.88 10.92 -5.12
C THR A 79 -5.28 10.34 -4.93
N HIS A 80 -6.25 10.67 -5.79
CA HIS A 80 -7.61 10.13 -5.76
C HIS A 80 -7.75 8.86 -6.60
N GLY A 81 -6.68 8.51 -7.35
CA GLY A 81 -6.68 7.39 -8.28
C GLY A 81 -7.28 7.74 -9.65
N GLU A 82 -7.45 9.03 -9.94
CA GLU A 82 -7.95 9.48 -11.23
C GLU A 82 -6.81 9.64 -12.24
N LEU A 83 -7.07 9.26 -13.49
CA LEU A 83 -6.08 9.21 -14.54
C LEU A 83 -5.58 10.61 -14.90
N VAL A 84 -4.27 10.83 -14.84
CA VAL A 84 -3.60 12.08 -15.23
C VAL A 84 -2.93 11.94 -16.60
N ALA A 85 -2.26 10.81 -16.84
CA ALA A 85 -1.59 10.54 -18.11
C ALA A 85 -1.59 9.04 -18.43
N PHE A 86 -1.62 8.71 -19.72
CA PHE A 86 -1.63 7.34 -20.18
C PHE A 86 -0.91 7.20 -21.52
N VAL A 87 -0.16 6.12 -21.65
CA VAL A 87 0.47 5.71 -22.91
C VAL A 87 0.24 4.23 -23.14
N ARG A 88 -0.18 3.88 -24.34
CA ARG A 88 -0.15 2.53 -24.88
C ARG A 88 0.94 2.46 -25.93
N MET A 89 1.92 1.58 -25.74
CA MET A 89 2.93 1.32 -26.75
C MET A 89 2.39 0.39 -27.82
N ASP A 90 3.09 0.33 -28.96
CA ASP A 90 2.66 -0.53 -30.07
C ASP A 90 2.66 -1.99 -29.63
N ASP A 91 1.80 -2.78 -30.24
CA ASP A 91 1.61 -4.22 -30.02
C ASP A 91 1.20 -4.61 -28.58
N THR A 92 0.94 -3.64 -27.70
CA THR A 92 0.46 -3.89 -26.35
C THR A 92 -0.85 -4.69 -26.34
N ALA A 93 -0.91 -5.77 -25.60
CA ALA A 93 -2.09 -6.58 -25.43
C ALA A 93 -3.28 -5.75 -24.89
N ILE A 94 -4.47 -5.94 -25.45
CA ILE A 94 -5.65 -5.08 -25.19
C ILE A 94 -6.00 -5.03 -23.68
N HIS A 95 -5.91 -6.16 -22.96
CA HIS A 95 -6.21 -6.20 -21.53
C HIS A 95 -5.25 -5.34 -20.70
N SER A 96 -3.99 -5.16 -21.12
CA SER A 96 -2.98 -4.36 -20.41
C SER A 96 -3.36 -2.89 -20.33
N ILE A 97 -4.18 -2.38 -21.26
CA ILE A 97 -4.71 -1.01 -21.24
C ILE A 97 -5.51 -0.76 -19.95
N LEU A 98 -6.42 -1.68 -19.62
CA LEU A 98 -7.22 -1.58 -18.41
C LEU A 98 -6.40 -1.89 -17.17
N TYR A 99 -5.57 -2.92 -17.21
CA TYR A 99 -4.77 -3.33 -16.06
C TYR A 99 -3.77 -2.27 -15.59
N ALA A 100 -3.11 -1.55 -16.52
CA ALA A 100 -2.23 -0.44 -16.16
C ALA A 100 -2.99 0.66 -15.36
N GLN A 101 -4.19 1.02 -15.79
CA GLN A 101 -5.03 2.01 -15.11
C GLN A 101 -5.50 1.51 -13.74
N LEU A 102 -5.95 0.27 -13.65
CA LEU A 102 -6.38 -0.34 -12.38
C LEU A 102 -5.22 -0.43 -11.39
N LYS A 103 -4.01 -0.80 -11.84
CA LYS A 103 -2.81 -0.85 -11.01
C LYS A 103 -2.43 0.54 -10.48
N ALA A 104 -2.43 1.58 -11.34
CA ALA A 104 -2.17 2.95 -10.91
C ALA A 104 -3.20 3.43 -9.87
N ARG A 105 -4.49 3.23 -10.15
CA ARG A 105 -5.59 3.59 -9.25
C ARG A 105 -5.48 2.89 -7.90
N ALA A 106 -5.29 1.58 -7.89
CA ALA A 106 -5.14 0.80 -6.68
C ALA A 106 -3.94 1.28 -5.85
N ALA A 107 -2.77 1.43 -6.48
CA ALA A 107 -1.56 1.86 -5.80
C ALA A 107 -1.68 3.27 -5.21
N ALA A 108 -2.35 4.21 -5.90
CA ALA A 108 -2.61 5.57 -5.41
C ALA A 108 -3.51 5.55 -4.17
N ARG A 109 -4.64 4.84 -4.23
CA ARG A 109 -5.65 4.82 -3.16
C ARG A 109 -5.21 4.05 -1.94
N VAL A 110 -4.51 2.93 -2.12
CA VAL A 110 -3.99 2.11 -1.02
C VAL A 110 -2.65 2.65 -0.50
N ARG A 111 -1.94 3.45 -1.29
CA ARG A 111 -0.58 3.96 -1.03
C ARG A 111 0.43 2.82 -0.79
N ARG A 112 0.25 1.74 -1.53
CA ARG A 112 1.08 0.53 -1.49
C ARG A 112 1.25 -0.03 -2.90
N PHE A 113 2.27 -0.82 -3.07
CA PHE A 113 2.46 -1.59 -4.30
C PHE A 113 1.29 -2.54 -4.53
N THR A 114 0.88 -2.70 -5.78
CA THR A 114 0.02 -3.83 -6.13
C THR A 114 0.86 -5.12 -6.16
N ALA A 115 0.28 -6.20 -5.68
CA ALA A 115 0.98 -7.47 -5.54
C ALA A 115 0.01 -8.65 -5.66
N THR A 116 0.55 -9.82 -5.93
CA THR A 116 -0.21 -11.06 -5.84
C THR A 116 -0.58 -11.33 -4.38
N PRO A 117 -1.87 -11.42 -4.05
CA PRO A 117 -2.28 -11.67 -2.68
C PRO A 117 -1.95 -13.10 -2.25
N PRO A 118 -1.71 -13.35 -0.97
CA PRO A 118 -1.65 -14.69 -0.44
C PRO A 118 -2.95 -15.47 -0.70
N PRO A 119 -2.89 -16.79 -0.89
CA PRO A 119 -4.07 -17.60 -1.22
C PRO A 119 -5.25 -17.43 -0.26
N GLU A 120 -4.96 -17.18 1.02
CA GLU A 120 -5.95 -17.07 2.10
C GLU A 120 -6.88 -15.86 1.93
N ILE A 121 -6.40 -14.80 1.26
CA ILE A 121 -7.18 -13.57 1.03
C ILE A 121 -7.47 -13.31 -0.45
N ALA A 122 -7.02 -14.17 -1.36
CA ALA A 122 -7.14 -13.94 -2.81
C ALA A 122 -8.60 -13.74 -3.24
N ALA A 123 -9.54 -14.52 -2.71
CA ALA A 123 -10.96 -14.38 -3.02
C ALA A 123 -11.54 -13.04 -2.53
N ALA A 124 -11.14 -12.58 -1.34
CA ALA A 124 -11.57 -11.29 -0.80
C ALA A 124 -10.99 -10.12 -1.61
N VAL A 125 -9.71 -10.21 -1.99
CA VAL A 125 -9.06 -9.20 -2.85
C VAL A 125 -9.75 -9.11 -4.21
N ALA A 126 -10.10 -10.25 -4.82
CA ALA A 126 -10.77 -10.29 -6.12
C ALA A 126 -12.15 -9.59 -6.15
N THR A 127 -12.81 -9.49 -5.01
CA THR A 127 -14.13 -8.85 -4.87
C THR A 127 -14.07 -7.47 -4.23
N THR A 128 -12.91 -7.02 -3.75
CA THR A 128 -12.74 -5.72 -3.11
C THR A 128 -12.43 -4.64 -4.16
N PRO A 129 -13.26 -3.58 -4.28
CA PRO A 129 -12.95 -2.47 -5.15
C PRO A 129 -11.56 -1.88 -4.88
N ASP A 130 -10.92 -1.38 -5.94
CA ASP A 130 -9.59 -0.74 -5.86
C ASP A 130 -8.44 -1.67 -5.45
N PHE A 131 -8.64 -2.98 -5.44
CA PHE A 131 -7.55 -3.95 -5.31
C PHE A 131 -7.23 -4.60 -6.66
N VAL A 132 -5.94 -4.77 -6.92
CA VAL A 132 -5.43 -5.49 -8.10
C VAL A 132 -4.41 -6.51 -7.63
N GLY A 133 -4.69 -7.77 -7.92
CA GLY A 133 -3.89 -8.92 -7.47
C GLY A 133 -2.66 -9.22 -8.35
N THR A 134 -2.09 -8.22 -9.02
CA THR A 134 -0.89 -8.39 -9.85
C THR A 134 0.10 -7.25 -9.62
N PRO A 135 1.43 -7.52 -9.63
CA PRO A 135 2.46 -6.49 -9.50
C PRO A 135 2.43 -5.47 -10.64
N GLY A 136 3.03 -4.29 -10.42
CA GLY A 136 3.22 -3.26 -11.42
C GLY A 136 2.50 -1.94 -11.12
N GLY A 137 1.79 -1.83 -10.01
CA GLY A 137 1.32 -0.55 -9.46
C GLY A 137 2.24 -0.07 -8.35
N VAL A 138 2.76 1.16 -8.44
CA VAL A 138 3.74 1.73 -7.51
C VAL A 138 3.33 3.15 -7.11
N PRO A 139 3.19 3.46 -5.81
CA PRO A 139 2.98 4.83 -5.36
C PRO A 139 4.16 5.73 -5.72
N ILE A 140 3.88 6.96 -6.12
CA ILE A 140 4.89 8.00 -6.33
C ILE A 140 4.95 8.84 -5.07
N VAL A 141 6.09 8.77 -4.37
CA VAL A 141 6.30 9.44 -3.08
C VAL A 141 7.35 10.53 -3.24
N VAL A 142 6.98 11.76 -2.92
CA VAL A 142 7.87 12.95 -2.97
C VAL A 142 7.85 13.61 -1.59
N HIS A 143 9.01 13.88 -1.02
CA HIS A 143 9.16 14.45 0.33
C HIS A 143 8.32 13.69 1.40
N GLY A 144 8.31 12.36 1.32
CA GLY A 144 7.59 11.50 2.26
C GLY A 144 6.07 11.51 2.12
N LYS A 145 5.52 12.07 1.03
CA LYS A 145 4.07 12.13 0.76
C LYS A 145 3.74 11.48 -0.57
N THR A 146 2.68 10.69 -0.59
CA THR A 146 2.14 10.11 -1.82
C THR A 146 1.45 11.22 -2.63
N ILE A 147 1.94 11.46 -3.84
CA ILE A 147 1.38 12.46 -4.76
C ILE A 147 0.56 11.84 -5.89
N GLY A 148 0.61 10.53 -6.04
CA GLY A 148 -0.06 9.74 -7.06
C GLY A 148 0.55 8.36 -7.15
N ALA A 149 0.32 7.67 -8.25
CA ALA A 149 0.91 6.36 -8.52
C ALA A 149 1.05 6.11 -10.01
N ILE A 150 1.94 5.17 -10.35
CA ILE A 150 2.09 4.63 -11.70
C ILE A 150 1.64 3.17 -11.73
N GLY A 151 1.03 2.77 -12.84
CA GLY A 151 0.70 1.39 -13.15
C GLY A 151 1.28 1.00 -14.52
N VAL A 152 1.93 -0.14 -14.56
CA VAL A 152 2.52 -0.74 -15.77
C VAL A 152 1.90 -2.11 -15.98
N SER A 153 1.61 -2.47 -17.23
CA SER A 153 1.10 -3.78 -17.60
C SER A 153 1.50 -4.16 -19.02
N GLY A 154 1.92 -5.42 -19.20
CA GLY A 154 2.31 -6.00 -20.47
C GLY A 154 3.69 -6.63 -20.48
N ALA A 155 4.54 -6.30 -19.51
CA ALA A 155 5.89 -6.84 -19.37
C ALA A 155 5.98 -7.98 -18.34
N GLU A 156 4.84 -8.51 -17.87
CA GLU A 156 4.77 -9.59 -16.88
C GLU A 156 5.64 -9.32 -15.64
N ASP A 157 6.70 -10.10 -15.44
CA ASP A 157 7.61 -9.96 -14.29
C ASP A 157 8.36 -8.63 -14.25
N ALA A 158 8.50 -7.93 -15.38
CA ALA A 158 9.17 -6.64 -15.46
C ALA A 158 8.24 -5.45 -15.13
N ASP A 159 6.92 -5.63 -15.07
CA ASP A 159 5.97 -4.54 -14.79
C ASP A 159 6.34 -3.76 -13.52
N LEU A 160 6.69 -4.47 -12.45
CA LEU A 160 7.05 -3.85 -11.17
C LEU A 160 8.35 -3.04 -11.28
N ALA A 161 9.39 -3.62 -11.87
CA ALA A 161 10.69 -2.95 -12.02
C ALA A 161 10.58 -1.66 -12.85
N ILE A 162 9.80 -1.68 -13.93
CA ILE A 162 9.52 -0.52 -14.78
C ILE A 162 8.78 0.56 -13.97
N ALA A 163 7.75 0.17 -13.22
CA ALA A 163 6.97 1.11 -12.40
C ALA A 163 7.81 1.73 -11.28
N GLU A 164 8.68 0.95 -10.63
CA GLU A 164 9.60 1.46 -9.59
C GLU A 164 10.61 2.47 -10.16
N ALA A 165 11.21 2.18 -11.32
CA ALA A 165 12.14 3.09 -11.97
C ALA A 165 11.48 4.43 -12.28
N ALA A 166 10.25 4.40 -12.78
CA ALA A 166 9.46 5.59 -13.05
C ALA A 166 9.11 6.39 -11.79
N ALA A 167 8.66 5.74 -10.73
CA ALA A 167 8.35 6.41 -9.46
C ALA A 167 9.61 7.07 -8.85
N LYS A 168 10.76 6.39 -8.89
CA LYS A 168 12.05 6.93 -8.44
C LYS A 168 12.49 8.16 -9.24
N ALA A 169 12.28 8.17 -10.56
CA ALA A 169 12.65 9.30 -11.41
C ALA A 169 11.86 10.58 -11.07
N VAL A 170 10.60 10.45 -10.66
CA VAL A 170 9.80 11.59 -10.18
C VAL A 170 10.26 12.05 -8.80
N ALA A 171 10.50 11.11 -7.88
CA ALA A 171 10.95 11.41 -6.53
C ALA A 171 12.31 12.14 -6.48
N ALA A 172 13.22 11.79 -7.40
CA ALA A 172 14.55 12.42 -7.48
C ALA A 172 14.53 13.85 -8.07
N ALA A 173 13.47 14.24 -8.74
CA ALA A 173 13.32 15.56 -9.39
C ALA A 173 12.44 16.54 -8.59
N GLY A 174 11.89 16.12 -7.48
CA GLY A 174 11.08 16.93 -6.56
C GLY A 174 11.83 17.28 -5.32
#